data_a42caa06202537d6e713e6978689ba53
#
_entry.id   a42caa06202537d6e713e6978689ba53
#
_cell.length_a   1.000
_cell.length_b   1.000
_cell.length_c   1.000
_cell.angle_alpha   90.00
_cell.angle_beta   90.00
_cell.angle_gamma   90.00
#
_symmetry.space_group_name_H-M   'P 1'
#
loop_
_entity.id
_entity.type
_entity.pdbx_description
1 polymer ?
#
loop_
_entity_poly.entity_id
_entity_poly.type
_entity_poly.pdbx_seq_one_letter_code
_entity_poly.pdbx_strand_id
1 'polypeptide(L)'
;FVPSGTMGNQIAMATHCDRGDAVLIEEEAHMVYYEVGGPGVIANVVTWTLPSDKGVMAPEVVEKHVLKQHLHTPGTTLLCLENTHNRAGGTITPLSILQDYRSIATQHGMRVHLDGARVFNASVGLGVDIKEITQHVDTVNFCLSKGLRAPVGSLLCGPSDFIEKARIWRKRLGGGMRQAGILAACGIISLTKMVDRLADDHRRARSIAQAISELPGFAIDWDRVQTNMVLVLTDAPAPEVQAKLEDQGILCFPVAANRLRLVLHADIDDEKLDRAITAFQEIAVSRVS
;
A
#
# COMPACT_ATOMS: atom_id res chain seq x y z
N PHE A 1 5.63 3.39 17.32
CA PHE A 1 6.48 3.92 16.26
C PHE A 1 7.55 2.91 15.87
N VAL A 2 7.75 2.73 14.57
CA VAL A 2 8.79 1.90 13.94
C VAL A 2 9.47 2.72 12.83
N PRO A 3 10.75 2.45 12.49
CA PRO A 3 11.47 3.22 11.48
C PRO A 3 10.93 3.05 10.06
N SER A 4 10.29 1.92 9.74
CA SER A 4 9.76 1.64 8.40
C SER A 4 8.47 0.84 8.44
N GLY A 5 7.68 0.91 7.37
CA GLY A 5 6.49 0.07 7.19
C GLY A 5 6.84 -1.43 7.16
N THR A 6 7.91 -1.80 6.48
CA THR A 6 8.42 -3.18 6.47
C THR A 6 8.63 -3.73 7.87
N MET A 7 9.30 -2.96 8.75
CA MET A 7 9.49 -3.41 10.13
C MET A 7 8.14 -3.58 10.85
N GLY A 8 7.18 -2.67 10.64
CA GLY A 8 5.84 -2.77 11.23
C GLY A 8 5.11 -4.04 10.80
N ASN A 9 5.11 -4.35 9.50
CA ASN A 9 4.49 -5.56 8.95
C ASN A 9 5.15 -6.84 9.49
N GLN A 10 6.48 -6.89 9.51
CA GLN A 10 7.21 -8.05 10.03
C GLN A 10 6.96 -8.27 11.53
N ILE A 11 6.90 -7.19 12.31
CA ILE A 11 6.52 -7.25 13.74
C ILE A 11 5.08 -7.75 13.88
N ALA A 12 4.16 -7.28 13.04
CA ALA A 12 2.76 -7.69 13.12
C ALA A 12 2.62 -9.21 12.89
N MET A 13 3.20 -9.72 11.80
CA MET A 13 3.18 -11.17 11.53
C MET A 13 3.85 -11.98 12.65
N ALA A 14 5.05 -11.58 13.10
CA ALA A 14 5.79 -12.27 14.16
C ALA A 14 5.10 -12.18 15.54
N THR A 15 4.14 -11.28 15.71
CA THR A 15 3.37 -11.14 16.96
C THR A 15 2.06 -11.91 16.93
N HIS A 16 1.43 -12.00 15.76
CA HIS A 16 0.16 -12.70 15.56
C HIS A 16 0.31 -14.22 15.38
N CYS A 17 1.44 -14.65 14.81
CA CYS A 17 1.63 -16.02 14.36
C CYS A 17 2.67 -16.76 15.19
N ASP A 18 2.49 -18.06 15.32
CA ASP A 18 3.54 -19.00 15.73
C ASP A 18 4.37 -19.44 14.52
N ARG A 19 5.54 -20.02 14.77
CA ARG A 19 6.42 -20.51 13.72
C ARG A 19 5.75 -21.64 12.93
N GLY A 20 5.71 -21.51 11.62
CA GLY A 20 5.12 -22.48 10.71
C GLY A 20 3.64 -22.25 10.41
N ASP A 21 3.00 -21.29 11.07
CA ASP A 21 1.62 -20.91 10.75
C ASP A 21 1.48 -20.46 9.30
N ALA A 22 0.32 -20.72 8.71
CA ALA A 22 -0.04 -20.20 7.39
C ALA A 22 -0.67 -18.81 7.49
N VAL A 23 -0.25 -17.94 6.59
CA VAL A 23 -0.79 -16.59 6.43
C VAL A 23 -1.37 -16.46 5.04
N LEU A 24 -2.64 -16.08 4.92
CA LEU A 24 -3.25 -15.71 3.64
C LEU A 24 -2.92 -14.27 3.30
N ILE A 25 -2.50 -14.05 2.06
CA ILE A 25 -2.07 -12.74 1.59
C ILE A 25 -2.25 -12.63 0.07
N GLU A 26 -2.52 -11.43 -0.42
CA GLU A 26 -2.60 -11.15 -1.85
C GLU A 26 -1.23 -11.33 -2.53
N GLU A 27 -1.19 -11.90 -3.75
CA GLU A 27 0.04 -12.35 -4.41
C GLU A 27 1.02 -11.23 -4.79
N GLU A 28 0.53 -10.02 -5.06
CA GLU A 28 1.33 -8.84 -5.36
C GLU A 28 1.47 -7.88 -4.17
N ALA A 29 1.00 -8.26 -2.97
CA ALA A 29 1.09 -7.44 -1.77
C ALA A 29 2.53 -7.04 -1.45
N HIS A 30 2.70 -5.84 -0.87
CA HIS A 30 4.03 -5.31 -0.50
C HIS A 30 4.83 -6.28 0.36
N MET A 31 4.19 -6.94 1.32
CA MET A 31 4.82 -7.91 2.22
C MET A 31 5.39 -9.12 1.48
N VAL A 32 4.79 -9.51 0.35
CA VAL A 32 5.28 -10.62 -0.49
C VAL A 32 6.39 -10.13 -1.42
N TYR A 33 6.16 -9.00 -2.08
CA TYR A 33 6.94 -8.59 -3.25
C TYR A 33 8.17 -7.75 -2.91
N TYR A 34 8.08 -6.89 -1.88
CA TYR A 34 9.12 -5.88 -1.58
C TYR A 34 9.83 -6.07 -0.23
N GLU A 35 9.41 -7.01 0.60
CA GLU A 35 10.00 -7.20 1.93
C GLU A 35 11.04 -8.36 1.97
N VAL A 36 11.54 -8.74 0.79
CA VAL A 36 12.73 -9.59 0.60
C VAL A 36 12.66 -10.90 1.41
N GLY A 37 11.49 -11.59 1.37
CA GLY A 37 11.27 -12.82 2.10
C GLY A 37 11.15 -12.67 3.62
N GLY A 38 10.96 -11.42 4.09
CA GLY A 38 10.80 -11.09 5.52
C GLY A 38 9.81 -11.99 6.27
N PRO A 39 8.62 -12.29 5.71
CA PRO A 39 7.66 -13.20 6.35
C PRO A 39 8.25 -14.55 6.75
N GLY A 40 9.01 -15.15 5.86
CA GLY A 40 9.67 -16.43 6.13
C GLY A 40 10.89 -16.32 7.06
N VAL A 41 11.68 -15.24 6.94
CA VAL A 41 12.96 -15.08 7.68
C VAL A 41 12.75 -14.54 9.08
N ILE A 42 11.82 -13.61 9.27
CA ILE A 42 11.60 -12.90 10.55
C ILE A 42 10.43 -13.51 11.32
N ALA A 43 9.26 -13.59 10.68
CA ALA A 43 8.07 -14.14 11.33
C ALA A 43 8.05 -15.68 11.32
N ASN A 44 8.82 -16.33 10.45
CA ASN A 44 8.87 -17.77 10.26
C ASN A 44 7.50 -18.38 9.88
N VAL A 45 6.72 -17.66 9.09
CA VAL A 45 5.40 -18.07 8.61
C VAL A 45 5.47 -18.61 7.18
N VAL A 46 4.48 -19.40 6.80
CA VAL A 46 4.26 -19.84 5.43
C VAL A 46 3.27 -18.88 4.76
N THR A 47 3.73 -18.11 3.78
CA THR A 47 2.84 -17.24 3.01
C THR A 47 2.08 -18.06 1.97
N TRP A 48 0.76 -18.01 2.03
CA TRP A 48 -0.14 -18.59 1.05
C TRP A 48 -0.75 -17.45 0.24
N THR A 49 -0.23 -17.26 -0.96
CA THR A 49 -0.63 -16.14 -1.82
C THR A 49 -1.92 -16.44 -2.57
N LEU A 50 -2.78 -15.45 -2.66
CA LEU A 50 -4.08 -15.54 -3.32
C LEU A 50 -4.18 -14.53 -4.49
N PRO A 51 -4.84 -14.92 -5.59
CA PRO A 51 -5.08 -14.02 -6.70
C PRO A 51 -6.07 -12.92 -6.31
N SER A 52 -5.99 -11.79 -7.00
CA SER A 52 -6.86 -10.65 -6.78
C SER A 52 -7.31 -10.00 -8.09
N ASP A 53 -8.39 -9.25 -8.03
CA ASP A 53 -8.70 -8.23 -9.03
C ASP A 53 -8.32 -6.86 -8.47
N LYS A 54 -7.34 -6.22 -9.12
CA LYS A 54 -6.86 -4.87 -8.74
C LYS A 54 -6.48 -4.76 -7.25
N GLY A 55 -5.87 -5.82 -6.68
CA GLY A 55 -5.43 -5.86 -5.29
C GLY A 55 -6.53 -6.24 -4.28
N VAL A 56 -7.73 -6.56 -4.74
CA VAL A 56 -8.85 -7.01 -3.90
C VAL A 56 -9.07 -8.51 -4.12
N MET A 57 -8.83 -9.32 -3.11
CA MET A 57 -9.11 -10.75 -3.12
C MET A 57 -10.62 -10.99 -3.06
N ALA A 58 -11.16 -11.90 -3.85
CA ALA A 58 -12.56 -12.28 -3.72
C ALA A 58 -12.79 -12.99 -2.37
N PRO A 59 -13.79 -12.61 -1.56
CA PRO A 59 -14.03 -13.21 -0.24
C PRO A 59 -14.17 -14.73 -0.27
N GLU A 60 -14.84 -15.27 -1.28
CA GLU A 60 -15.00 -16.72 -1.49
C GLU A 60 -13.67 -17.42 -1.80
N VAL A 61 -12.72 -16.73 -2.43
CA VAL A 61 -11.36 -17.26 -2.64
C VAL A 61 -10.61 -17.29 -1.31
N VAL A 62 -10.71 -16.24 -0.51
CA VAL A 62 -10.11 -16.20 0.83
C VAL A 62 -10.66 -17.33 1.69
N GLU A 63 -11.98 -17.48 1.80
CA GLU A 63 -12.61 -18.51 2.62
C GLU A 63 -12.20 -19.92 2.20
N LYS A 64 -12.19 -20.20 0.89
CA LYS A 64 -11.81 -21.50 0.33
C LYS A 64 -10.36 -21.91 0.67
N HIS A 65 -9.47 -20.94 0.87
CA HIS A 65 -8.05 -21.20 1.14
C HIS A 65 -7.70 -21.19 2.63
N VAL A 66 -8.68 -21.01 3.52
CA VAL A 66 -8.43 -21.16 4.96
C VAL A 66 -8.10 -22.60 5.28
N LEU A 67 -6.94 -22.82 5.86
CA LEU A 67 -6.46 -24.15 6.24
C LEU A 67 -6.84 -24.44 7.69
N LYS A 68 -7.49 -25.58 7.90
CA LYS A 68 -7.69 -26.11 9.26
C LYS A 68 -6.43 -26.84 9.70
N GLN A 69 -5.94 -26.50 10.89
CA GLN A 69 -4.77 -27.17 11.45
C GLN A 69 -5.04 -28.66 11.72
N HIS A 70 -4.13 -29.51 11.24
CA HIS A 70 -4.10 -30.93 11.56
C HIS A 70 -2.68 -31.49 11.31
N LEU A 71 -2.46 -32.82 11.52
CA LEU A 71 -1.14 -33.46 11.42
C LEU A 71 -0.35 -33.12 10.14
N HIS A 72 -1.01 -32.88 9.03
CA HIS A 72 -0.37 -32.68 7.71
C HIS A 72 -0.48 -31.26 7.18
N THR A 73 -1.12 -30.33 7.90
CA THR A 73 -1.42 -29.00 7.40
C THR A 73 -1.27 -27.95 8.50
N PRO A 74 -0.52 -26.88 8.31
CA PRO A 74 -0.51 -25.76 9.23
C PRO A 74 -1.90 -25.10 9.25
N GLY A 75 -2.30 -24.54 10.38
CA GLY A 75 -3.50 -23.72 10.44
C GLY A 75 -3.27 -22.34 9.82
N THR A 76 -4.31 -21.77 9.22
CA THR A 76 -4.30 -20.35 8.87
C THR A 76 -4.64 -19.53 10.10
N THR A 77 -3.73 -18.65 10.52
CA THR A 77 -3.89 -17.86 11.74
C THR A 77 -4.05 -16.37 11.45
N LEU A 78 -3.61 -15.91 10.26
CA LEU A 78 -3.60 -14.51 9.90
C LEU A 78 -4.05 -14.31 8.45
N LEU A 79 -4.92 -13.31 8.25
CA LEU A 79 -5.21 -12.72 6.94
C LEU A 79 -4.50 -11.36 6.86
N CYS A 80 -3.62 -11.19 5.89
CA CYS A 80 -2.91 -9.95 5.61
C CYS A 80 -3.56 -9.23 4.43
N LEU A 81 -3.90 -7.97 4.63
CA LEU A 81 -4.50 -7.08 3.64
C LEU A 81 -3.55 -5.92 3.33
N GLU A 82 -3.69 -5.33 2.15
CA GLU A 82 -3.02 -4.07 1.80
C GLU A 82 -4.04 -3.04 1.29
N ASN A 83 -4.08 -1.85 1.91
CA ASN A 83 -4.97 -0.76 1.49
C ASN A 83 -4.32 0.62 1.76
N THR A 84 -4.13 1.47 0.74
CA THR A 84 -4.39 1.23 -0.68
C THR A 84 -3.33 0.30 -1.28
N HIS A 85 -3.72 -0.52 -2.27
CA HIS A 85 -2.83 -1.52 -2.83
C HIS A 85 -1.81 -0.90 -3.79
N ASN A 86 -0.53 -1.02 -3.47
CA ASN A 86 0.57 -0.31 -4.15
C ASN A 86 0.75 -0.76 -5.62
N ARG A 87 0.85 -2.06 -5.88
CA ARG A 87 1.07 -2.58 -7.23
C ARG A 87 -0.17 -2.50 -8.12
N ALA A 88 -1.35 -2.50 -7.52
CA ALA A 88 -2.60 -2.28 -8.23
C ALA A 88 -2.82 -0.80 -8.64
N GLY A 89 -1.95 0.13 -8.22
CA GLY A 89 -2.06 1.54 -8.59
C GLY A 89 -2.75 2.42 -7.56
N GLY A 90 -2.72 2.03 -6.30
CA GLY A 90 -3.34 2.79 -5.21
C GLY A 90 -4.85 2.55 -5.10
N THR A 91 -5.31 1.39 -5.55
CA THR A 91 -6.71 0.96 -5.45
C THR A 91 -7.16 0.77 -4.01
N ILE A 92 -8.45 0.95 -3.77
CA ILE A 92 -9.06 0.90 -2.45
C ILE A 92 -9.88 -0.39 -2.34
N THR A 93 -9.71 -1.12 -1.23
CA THR A 93 -10.61 -2.21 -0.86
C THR A 93 -11.92 -1.62 -0.34
N PRO A 94 -13.09 -1.95 -0.94
CA PRO A 94 -14.39 -1.47 -0.49
C PRO A 94 -14.71 -1.89 0.96
N LEU A 95 -15.46 -1.07 1.71
CA LEU A 95 -15.84 -1.37 3.09
C LEU A 95 -16.63 -2.69 3.21
N SER A 96 -17.50 -2.99 2.24
CA SER A 96 -18.24 -4.25 2.22
C SER A 96 -17.30 -5.47 2.16
N ILE A 97 -16.25 -5.40 1.34
CA ILE A 97 -15.26 -6.47 1.25
C ILE A 97 -14.43 -6.58 2.53
N LEU A 98 -14.07 -5.46 3.17
CA LEU A 98 -13.41 -5.49 4.49
C LEU A 98 -14.30 -6.15 5.56
N GLN A 99 -15.60 -5.91 5.50
CA GLN A 99 -16.58 -6.56 6.38
C GLN A 99 -16.64 -8.07 6.12
N ASP A 100 -16.64 -8.49 4.86
CA ASP A 100 -16.62 -9.91 4.49
C ASP A 100 -15.34 -10.59 5.01
N TYR A 101 -14.18 -9.97 4.82
CA TYR A 101 -12.91 -10.49 5.36
C TYR A 101 -12.94 -10.61 6.89
N ARG A 102 -13.52 -9.63 7.60
CA ARG A 102 -13.69 -9.70 9.05
C ARG A 102 -14.59 -10.86 9.44
N SER A 103 -15.68 -11.08 8.71
CA SER A 103 -16.65 -12.18 8.97
C SER A 103 -15.96 -13.54 8.78
N ILE A 104 -15.24 -13.73 7.68
CA ILE A 104 -14.45 -14.95 7.42
C ILE A 104 -13.40 -15.18 8.51
N ALA A 105 -12.64 -14.14 8.85
CA ALA A 105 -11.63 -14.26 9.90
C ALA A 105 -12.22 -14.64 11.25
N THR A 106 -13.35 -14.06 11.62
CA THR A 106 -14.07 -14.39 12.86
C THR A 106 -14.57 -15.83 12.86
N GLN A 107 -15.17 -16.27 11.76
CA GLN A 107 -15.69 -17.64 11.61
C GLN A 107 -14.59 -18.69 11.76
N HIS A 108 -13.39 -18.42 11.27
CA HIS A 108 -12.27 -19.35 11.27
C HIS A 108 -11.24 -19.09 12.39
N GLY A 109 -11.49 -18.14 13.29
CA GLY A 109 -10.59 -17.82 14.41
C GLY A 109 -9.27 -17.17 14.00
N MET A 110 -9.22 -16.58 12.80
CA MET A 110 -8.04 -15.87 12.30
C MET A 110 -7.98 -14.42 12.81
N ARG A 111 -6.78 -13.85 12.82
CA ARG A 111 -6.57 -12.41 12.94
C ARG A 111 -6.52 -11.73 11.58
N VAL A 112 -6.73 -10.42 11.56
CA VAL A 112 -6.60 -9.61 10.34
C VAL A 112 -5.58 -8.51 10.60
N HIS A 113 -4.53 -8.47 9.78
CA HIS A 113 -3.53 -7.39 9.75
C HIS A 113 -3.68 -6.59 8.47
N LEU A 114 -3.68 -5.25 8.61
CA LEU A 114 -3.72 -4.34 7.49
C LEU A 114 -2.35 -3.66 7.30
N ASP A 115 -1.67 -3.95 6.18
CA ASP A 115 -0.70 -3.01 5.64
C ASP A 115 -1.45 -1.79 5.10
N GLY A 116 -1.57 -0.83 5.96
CA GLY A 116 -2.22 0.45 5.68
C GLY A 116 -1.23 1.54 5.34
N ALA A 117 -0.11 1.21 4.64
CA ALA A 117 0.94 2.18 4.33
C ALA A 117 0.40 3.50 3.77
N ARG A 118 -0.76 3.44 3.11
CA ARG A 118 -1.51 4.60 2.59
C ARG A 118 -3.00 4.56 2.99
N VAL A 119 -3.33 4.03 4.15
CA VAL A 119 -4.74 3.88 4.58
C VAL A 119 -5.48 5.23 4.68
N PHE A 120 -4.77 6.33 4.96
CA PHE A 120 -5.38 7.66 4.93
C PHE A 120 -5.77 8.09 3.51
N ASN A 121 -5.06 7.63 2.47
CA ASN A 121 -5.53 7.82 1.10
C ASN A 121 -6.83 7.04 0.84
N ALA A 122 -6.97 5.83 1.40
CA ALA A 122 -8.21 5.08 1.29
C ALA A 122 -9.37 5.80 2.02
N SER A 123 -9.15 6.28 3.24
CA SER A 123 -10.13 7.04 4.03
C SER A 123 -10.60 8.29 3.27
N VAL A 124 -9.67 9.10 2.76
CA VAL A 124 -9.99 10.30 1.96
C VAL A 124 -10.69 9.93 0.64
N GLY A 125 -10.23 8.88 -0.04
CA GLY A 125 -10.82 8.43 -1.31
C GLY A 125 -12.25 7.89 -1.17
N LEU A 126 -12.56 7.25 -0.03
CA LEU A 126 -13.91 6.78 0.31
C LEU A 126 -14.78 7.87 0.94
N GLY A 127 -14.19 8.98 1.40
CA GLY A 127 -14.92 10.01 2.13
C GLY A 127 -15.42 9.56 3.51
N VAL A 128 -14.69 8.67 4.19
CA VAL A 128 -15.08 8.10 5.49
C VAL A 128 -14.02 8.33 6.56
N ASP A 129 -14.40 8.28 7.83
CA ASP A 129 -13.43 8.26 8.93
C ASP A 129 -12.58 6.99 8.84
N ILE A 130 -11.29 7.11 9.18
CA ILE A 130 -10.35 5.97 9.17
C ILE A 130 -10.83 4.80 10.03
N LYS A 131 -11.63 5.05 11.06
CA LYS A 131 -12.20 4.03 11.93
C LYS A 131 -13.16 3.11 11.19
N GLU A 132 -13.86 3.61 10.14
CA GLU A 132 -14.73 2.79 9.31
C GLU A 132 -13.94 1.69 8.56
N ILE A 133 -12.67 1.95 8.28
CA ILE A 133 -11.76 0.96 7.68
C ILE A 133 -11.18 0.06 8.79
N THR A 134 -10.65 0.66 9.86
CA THR A 134 -9.84 -0.06 10.84
C THR A 134 -10.67 -0.91 11.81
N GLN A 135 -11.97 -0.69 11.95
CA GLN A 135 -12.84 -1.57 12.73
C GLN A 135 -12.91 -3.01 12.20
N HIS A 136 -12.55 -3.23 10.94
CA HIS A 136 -12.55 -4.55 10.31
C HIS A 136 -11.23 -5.31 10.45
N VAL A 137 -10.24 -4.75 11.16
CA VAL A 137 -8.92 -5.38 11.33
C VAL A 137 -8.51 -5.42 12.80
N ASP A 138 -7.62 -6.37 13.17
CA ASP A 138 -7.09 -6.45 14.54
C ASP A 138 -5.92 -5.49 14.72
N THR A 139 -5.11 -5.32 13.67
CA THR A 139 -3.94 -4.45 13.69
C THR A 139 -3.76 -3.74 12.36
N VAL A 140 -3.23 -2.53 12.39
CA VAL A 140 -2.89 -1.74 11.22
C VAL A 140 -1.50 -1.15 11.35
N ASN A 141 -0.73 -1.21 10.28
CA ASN A 141 0.55 -0.53 10.13
C ASN A 141 0.41 0.55 9.07
N PHE A 142 0.69 1.83 9.38
CA PHE A 142 0.61 2.90 8.40
C PHE A 142 1.86 3.78 8.38
N CYS A 143 2.22 4.28 7.19
CA CYS A 143 3.39 5.10 7.00
C CYS A 143 3.11 6.58 7.26
N LEU A 144 3.95 7.19 8.08
CA LEU A 144 4.02 8.65 8.23
C LEU A 144 4.84 9.30 7.10
N SER A 145 5.81 8.56 6.55
CA SER A 145 6.83 9.03 5.61
C SER A 145 6.42 8.96 4.12
N LYS A 146 5.13 8.77 3.82
CA LYS A 146 4.57 8.80 2.45
C LYS A 146 3.75 10.08 2.25
N GLY A 147 2.51 9.99 1.83
CA GLY A 147 1.63 11.15 1.61
C GLY A 147 1.48 12.08 2.83
N LEU A 148 1.71 11.57 4.03
CA LEU A 148 1.67 12.35 5.28
C LEU A 148 2.95 13.16 5.56
N ARG A 149 4.01 13.03 4.75
CA ARG A 149 5.21 13.90 4.72
C ARG A 149 6.09 13.90 5.97
N ALA A 150 5.98 12.98 6.90
CA ALA A 150 7.01 12.86 7.92
C ALA A 150 8.34 12.41 7.29
N PRO A 151 9.49 12.82 7.84
CA PRO A 151 10.80 12.48 7.26
C PRO A 151 11.09 10.97 7.33
N VAL A 152 10.48 10.25 8.28
CA VAL A 152 10.71 8.83 8.50
C VAL A 152 9.58 8.22 9.34
N GLY A 153 9.35 6.92 9.18
CA GLY A 153 8.66 6.08 10.13
C GLY A 153 7.24 5.70 9.78
N SER A 154 6.77 4.76 10.57
CA SER A 154 5.42 4.20 10.51
C SER A 154 4.89 3.97 11.92
N LEU A 155 3.59 3.79 12.03
CA LEU A 155 2.94 3.43 13.28
C LEU A 155 2.25 2.06 13.13
N LEU A 156 2.58 1.13 14.01
CA LEU A 156 1.86 -0.12 14.18
C LEU A 156 0.89 0.05 15.35
N CYS A 157 -0.40 -0.09 15.07
CA CYS A 157 -1.49 0.08 16.01
C CYS A 157 -2.26 -1.23 16.19
N GLY A 158 -2.74 -1.47 17.41
CA GLY A 158 -3.52 -2.64 17.80
C GLY A 158 -3.86 -2.63 19.29
N PRO A 159 -4.46 -3.71 19.81
CA PRO A 159 -4.76 -3.88 21.24
C PRO A 159 -3.50 -3.80 22.12
N SER A 160 -3.67 -3.43 23.39
CA SER A 160 -2.53 -3.19 24.31
C SER A 160 -1.65 -4.42 24.49
N ASP A 161 -2.24 -5.59 24.65
CA ASP A 161 -1.53 -6.87 24.82
C ASP A 161 -0.71 -7.24 23.57
N PHE A 162 -1.25 -6.97 22.37
CA PHE A 162 -0.51 -7.09 21.12
C PHE A 162 0.67 -6.12 21.07
N ILE A 163 0.46 -4.85 21.42
CA ILE A 163 1.49 -3.81 21.37
C ILE A 163 2.63 -4.10 22.37
N GLU A 164 2.33 -4.67 23.55
CA GLU A 164 3.37 -5.10 24.48
C GLU A 164 4.31 -6.14 23.86
N LYS A 165 3.78 -7.15 23.19
CA LYS A 165 4.58 -8.17 22.49
C LYS A 165 5.30 -7.56 21.27
N ALA A 166 4.64 -6.71 20.51
CA ALA A 166 5.21 -6.02 19.34
C ALA A 166 6.41 -5.14 19.71
N ARG A 167 6.39 -4.50 20.90
CA ARG A 167 7.53 -3.72 21.42
C ARG A 167 8.78 -4.57 21.67
N ILE A 168 8.61 -5.85 22.06
CA ILE A 168 9.72 -6.79 22.21
C ILE A 168 10.32 -7.09 20.84
N TRP A 169 9.50 -7.38 19.84
CA TRP A 169 9.95 -7.58 18.47
C TRP A 169 10.64 -6.35 17.90
N ARG A 170 10.07 -5.16 18.10
CA ARG A 170 10.73 -3.91 17.71
C ARG A 170 12.14 -3.78 18.31
N LYS A 171 12.31 -4.15 19.58
CA LYS A 171 13.63 -4.13 20.23
C LYS A 171 14.61 -5.13 19.59
N ARG A 172 14.16 -6.36 19.34
CA ARG A 172 14.95 -7.41 18.70
C ARG A 172 15.45 -7.01 17.30
N LEU A 173 14.60 -6.33 16.54
CA LEU A 173 14.90 -5.87 15.17
C LEU A 173 15.68 -4.54 15.13
N GLY A 174 16.07 -3.98 16.28
CA GLY A 174 16.85 -2.74 16.34
C GLY A 174 16.03 -1.45 16.19
N GLY A 175 14.70 -1.53 16.10
CA GLY A 175 13.81 -0.36 15.90
C GLY A 175 13.47 0.43 17.14
N GLY A 176 14.07 0.10 18.31
CA GLY A 176 13.87 0.81 19.58
C GLY A 176 14.76 2.06 19.68
N MET A 177 14.35 3.16 19.06
CA MET A 177 15.09 4.40 19.03
C MET A 177 15.02 5.15 20.35
N ARG A 178 16.14 5.82 20.70
CA ARG A 178 16.21 6.83 21.77
C ARG A 178 15.89 8.20 21.18
N GLN A 179 15.45 9.15 22.03
CA GLN A 179 15.20 10.55 21.67
C GLN A 179 14.34 10.71 20.40
N ALA A 180 13.35 9.83 20.20
CA ALA A 180 12.47 9.83 19.03
C ALA A 180 11.44 10.97 19.02
N GLY A 181 11.48 11.89 20.02
CA GLY A 181 10.55 13.00 20.13
C GLY A 181 10.57 13.95 18.94
N ILE A 182 11.73 14.18 18.29
CA ILE A 182 11.82 14.97 17.06
C ILE A 182 11.00 14.35 15.94
N LEU A 183 11.10 13.05 15.76
CA LEU A 183 10.35 12.31 14.74
C LEU A 183 8.85 12.22 15.07
N ALA A 184 8.53 12.05 16.38
CA ALA A 184 7.15 12.04 16.84
C ALA A 184 6.47 13.41 16.65
N ALA A 185 7.16 14.51 16.84
CA ALA A 185 6.64 15.86 16.56
C ALA A 185 6.26 16.01 15.07
N CYS A 186 7.12 15.53 14.15
CA CYS A 186 6.79 15.48 12.73
C CYS A 186 5.55 14.61 12.47
N GLY A 187 5.45 13.45 13.13
CA GLY A 187 4.29 12.57 13.03
C GLY A 187 2.99 13.21 13.53
N ILE A 188 3.04 14.03 14.58
CA ILE A 188 1.87 14.79 15.06
C ILE A 188 1.40 15.77 13.98
N ILE A 189 2.31 16.51 13.35
CA ILE A 189 2.00 17.41 12.24
C ILE A 189 1.39 16.62 11.06
N SER A 190 1.98 15.48 10.73
CA SER A 190 1.48 14.57 9.69
C SER A 190 0.02 14.20 9.92
N LEU A 191 -0.33 13.77 11.11
CA LEU A 191 -1.67 13.30 11.44
C LEU A 191 -2.69 14.44 11.63
N THR A 192 -2.25 15.64 12.01
CA THR A 192 -3.15 16.77 12.29
C THR A 192 -3.29 17.77 11.15
N LYS A 193 -2.36 17.77 10.18
CA LYS A 193 -2.32 18.78 9.11
C LYS A 193 -2.24 18.19 7.70
N MET A 194 -1.83 16.92 7.55
CA MET A 194 -1.51 16.39 6.23
C MET A 194 -2.55 15.42 5.68
N VAL A 195 -3.51 14.97 6.49
CA VAL A 195 -4.52 13.99 6.04
C VAL A 195 -5.46 14.61 5.01
N ASP A 196 -6.11 15.72 5.33
CA ASP A 196 -7.13 16.32 4.45
C ASP A 196 -6.56 16.75 3.10
N ARG A 197 -5.29 17.20 3.08
CA ARG A 197 -4.63 17.60 1.84
C ARG A 197 -4.36 16.45 0.86
N LEU A 198 -4.49 15.19 1.28
CA LEU A 198 -4.38 14.04 0.36
C LEU A 198 -5.42 14.12 -0.76
N ALA A 199 -6.54 14.80 -0.55
CA ALA A 199 -7.53 15.10 -1.58
C ALA A 199 -6.92 15.88 -2.77
N ASP A 200 -5.95 16.77 -2.54
CA ASP A 200 -5.25 17.48 -3.61
C ASP A 200 -4.41 16.53 -4.46
N ASP A 201 -3.75 15.55 -3.85
CA ASP A 201 -2.98 14.54 -4.57
C ASP A 201 -3.90 13.67 -5.44
N HIS A 202 -5.08 13.30 -4.93
CA HIS A 202 -6.09 12.55 -5.68
C HIS A 202 -6.63 13.35 -6.87
N ARG A 203 -6.94 14.65 -6.66
CA ARG A 203 -7.38 15.55 -7.73
C ARG A 203 -6.32 15.63 -8.83
N ARG A 204 -5.07 15.86 -8.46
CA ARG A 204 -3.95 15.95 -9.42
C ARG A 204 -3.71 14.63 -10.16
N ALA A 205 -3.82 13.49 -9.46
CA ALA A 205 -3.73 12.18 -10.09
C ALA A 205 -4.80 12.00 -11.16
N ARG A 206 -6.04 12.41 -10.87
CA ARG A 206 -7.14 12.35 -11.83
C ARG A 206 -6.92 13.31 -13.01
N SER A 207 -6.41 14.52 -12.76
CA SER A 207 -6.13 15.51 -13.81
C SER A 207 -5.05 15.03 -14.79
N ILE A 208 -3.93 14.50 -14.29
CA ILE A 208 -2.86 13.98 -15.17
C ILE A 208 -3.33 12.73 -15.92
N ALA A 209 -4.09 11.83 -15.27
CA ALA A 209 -4.67 10.67 -15.93
C ALA A 209 -5.57 11.07 -17.10
N GLN A 210 -6.42 12.11 -16.92
CA GLN A 210 -7.28 12.64 -17.98
C GLN A 210 -6.46 13.17 -19.15
N ALA A 211 -5.47 14.02 -18.88
CA ALA A 211 -4.63 14.58 -19.92
C ALA A 211 -3.86 13.52 -20.71
N ILE A 212 -3.31 12.51 -20.02
CA ILE A 212 -2.55 11.43 -20.67
C ILE A 212 -3.46 10.50 -21.46
N SER A 213 -4.67 10.23 -21.00
CA SER A 213 -5.60 9.31 -21.69
C SER A 213 -6.03 9.76 -23.10
N GLU A 214 -5.84 11.06 -23.39
CA GLU A 214 -6.15 11.68 -24.69
C GLU A 214 -4.97 11.64 -25.67
N LEU A 215 -3.79 11.19 -25.21
CA LEU A 215 -2.55 11.20 -25.99
C LEU A 215 -2.34 9.86 -26.73
N PRO A 216 -1.90 9.89 -27.99
CA PRO A 216 -1.57 8.68 -28.73
C PRO A 216 -0.40 7.94 -28.09
N GLY A 217 -0.50 6.62 -28.03
CA GLY A 217 0.53 5.73 -27.47
C GLY A 217 0.49 5.59 -25.94
N PHE A 218 -0.54 6.15 -25.30
CA PHE A 218 -0.80 6.00 -23.88
C PHE A 218 -2.25 5.56 -23.60
N ALA A 219 -2.43 4.78 -22.55
CA ALA A 219 -3.76 4.40 -22.06
C ALA A 219 -3.82 4.37 -20.54
N ILE A 220 -5.00 4.62 -19.99
CA ILE A 220 -5.30 4.65 -18.56
C ILE A 220 -6.39 3.63 -18.24
N ASP A 221 -6.14 2.78 -17.26
CA ASP A 221 -7.20 1.97 -16.63
C ASP A 221 -7.88 2.83 -15.55
N TRP A 222 -9.04 3.39 -15.90
CA TRP A 222 -9.77 4.33 -15.05
C TRP A 222 -10.24 3.72 -13.74
N ASP A 223 -10.51 2.45 -13.69
CA ASP A 223 -10.91 1.76 -12.48
C ASP A 223 -9.81 1.76 -11.41
N ARG A 224 -8.56 1.98 -11.82
CA ARG A 224 -7.40 2.08 -10.91
C ARG A 224 -7.07 3.51 -10.48
N VAL A 225 -7.67 4.52 -11.10
CA VAL A 225 -7.43 5.93 -10.74
C VAL A 225 -8.33 6.32 -9.58
N GLN A 226 -7.99 5.84 -8.40
CA GLN A 226 -8.82 5.99 -7.19
C GLN A 226 -8.19 6.93 -6.15
N THR A 227 -6.88 7.04 -6.12
CA THR A 227 -6.14 7.84 -5.14
C THR A 227 -5.01 8.65 -5.79
N ASN A 228 -3.85 8.70 -5.16
CA ASN A 228 -2.71 9.50 -5.58
C ASN A 228 -1.77 8.82 -6.58
N MET A 229 -2.16 7.71 -7.17
CA MET A 229 -1.36 7.00 -8.15
C MET A 229 -2.06 6.89 -9.50
N VAL A 230 -1.25 6.87 -10.57
CA VAL A 230 -1.72 6.61 -11.92
C VAL A 230 -0.80 5.57 -12.56
N LEU A 231 -1.38 4.49 -13.05
CA LEU A 231 -0.69 3.51 -13.90
C LEU A 231 -0.95 3.89 -15.35
N VAL A 232 0.11 4.23 -16.07
CA VAL A 232 0.06 4.62 -17.48
C VAL A 232 0.55 3.43 -18.31
N LEU A 233 -0.30 2.88 -19.16
CA LEU A 233 0.08 1.91 -20.17
C LEU A 233 0.73 2.65 -21.33
N THR A 234 1.78 2.07 -21.90
CA THR A 234 2.56 2.66 -22.99
C THR A 234 2.72 1.67 -24.13
N ASP A 235 2.56 2.11 -25.36
CA ASP A 235 2.81 1.27 -26.54
C ASP A 235 4.31 0.98 -26.75
N ALA A 236 5.18 1.94 -26.38
CA ALA A 236 6.63 1.72 -26.35
C ALA A 236 7.05 1.12 -24.99
N PRO A 237 8.24 0.52 -24.91
CA PRO A 237 8.81 0.04 -23.65
C PRO A 237 8.82 1.13 -22.58
N ALA A 238 8.26 0.84 -21.41
CA ALA A 238 8.14 1.81 -20.33
C ALA A 238 9.50 2.42 -19.88
N PRO A 239 10.63 1.67 -19.87
CA PRO A 239 11.94 2.26 -19.59
C PRO A 239 12.38 3.34 -20.61
N GLU A 240 12.03 3.20 -21.90
CA GLU A 240 12.34 4.21 -22.91
C GLU A 240 11.52 5.49 -22.72
N VAL A 241 10.24 5.33 -22.35
CA VAL A 241 9.38 6.48 -22.04
C VAL A 241 9.86 7.16 -20.77
N GLN A 242 10.23 6.38 -19.75
CA GLN A 242 10.80 6.91 -18.50
C GLN A 242 12.05 7.75 -18.78
N ALA A 243 13.00 7.26 -19.59
CA ALA A 243 14.21 8.01 -19.91
C ALA A 243 13.90 9.37 -20.57
N LYS A 244 12.95 9.40 -21.53
CA LYS A 244 12.51 10.65 -22.17
C LYS A 244 11.86 11.63 -21.19
N LEU A 245 11.11 11.13 -20.23
CA LEU A 245 10.50 11.95 -19.16
C LEU A 245 11.58 12.48 -18.21
N GLU A 246 12.57 11.65 -17.86
CA GLU A 246 13.67 12.02 -16.98
C GLU A 246 14.55 13.11 -17.60
N ASP A 247 14.81 13.06 -18.92
CA ASP A 247 15.51 14.12 -19.67
C ASP A 247 14.78 15.47 -19.56
N GLN A 248 13.48 15.48 -19.33
CA GLN A 248 12.66 16.67 -19.09
C GLN A 248 12.45 16.98 -17.59
N GLY A 249 13.14 16.24 -16.71
CA GLY A 249 13.08 16.42 -15.26
C GLY A 249 11.80 15.83 -14.61
N ILE A 250 11.10 14.92 -15.29
CA ILE A 250 9.93 14.22 -14.75
C ILE A 250 10.35 12.82 -14.31
N LEU A 251 10.31 12.58 -13.00
CA LEU A 251 10.71 11.31 -12.40
C LEU A 251 9.48 10.39 -12.22
N CYS A 252 9.56 9.20 -12.77
CA CYS A 252 8.55 8.14 -12.61
C CYS A 252 9.24 6.77 -12.63
N PHE A 253 8.46 5.69 -12.36
CA PHE A 253 9.02 4.35 -12.30
C PHE A 253 8.32 3.41 -13.29
N PRO A 254 9.08 2.65 -14.12
CA PRO A 254 8.54 1.52 -14.84
C PRO A 254 8.25 0.39 -13.85
N VAL A 255 7.00 -0.08 -13.83
CA VAL A 255 6.55 -1.19 -12.96
C VAL A 255 6.27 -2.46 -13.73
N ALA A 256 6.28 -2.39 -15.07
CA ALA A 256 6.24 -3.50 -16.00
C ALA A 256 6.85 -3.06 -17.34
N ALA A 257 7.00 -3.98 -18.28
CA ALA A 257 7.61 -3.71 -19.59
C ALA A 257 6.95 -2.54 -20.34
N ASN A 258 5.64 -2.38 -20.19
CA ASN A 258 4.82 -1.36 -20.87
C ASN A 258 3.95 -0.55 -19.88
N ARG A 259 4.39 -0.39 -18.62
CA ARG A 259 3.59 0.32 -17.60
C ARG A 259 4.48 1.21 -16.73
N LEU A 260 4.15 2.49 -16.70
CA LEU A 260 4.72 3.47 -15.78
C LEU A 260 3.81 3.68 -14.57
N ARG A 261 4.39 4.00 -13.43
CA ARG A 261 3.67 4.46 -12.24
C ARG A 261 4.04 5.89 -11.93
N LEU A 262 3.03 6.74 -11.93
CA LEU A 262 3.10 8.11 -11.41
C LEU A 262 2.56 8.11 -9.98
N VAL A 263 3.22 8.85 -9.09
CA VAL A 263 2.79 9.00 -7.69
C VAL A 263 2.74 10.49 -7.36
N LEU A 264 1.54 11.01 -7.13
CA LEU A 264 1.33 12.40 -6.77
C LEU A 264 1.49 12.57 -5.26
N HIS A 265 2.15 13.63 -4.87
CA HIS A 265 2.41 13.98 -3.47
C HIS A 265 2.55 15.49 -3.29
N ALA A 266 2.65 15.94 -2.06
CA ALA A 266 2.59 17.37 -1.71
C ALA A 266 3.67 18.28 -2.36
N ASP A 267 4.77 17.70 -2.86
CA ASP A 267 5.79 18.49 -3.57
C ASP A 267 5.47 18.69 -5.05
N ILE A 268 4.38 18.06 -5.53
CA ILE A 268 3.84 18.28 -6.87
C ILE A 268 2.67 19.26 -6.75
N ASP A 269 2.92 20.53 -7.06
CA ASP A 269 1.92 21.57 -7.22
C ASP A 269 1.29 21.54 -8.62
N ASP A 270 0.40 22.48 -8.91
CA ASP A 270 -0.30 22.51 -10.20
C ASP A 270 0.65 22.91 -11.34
N GLU A 271 1.67 23.76 -11.10
CA GLU A 271 2.69 24.13 -12.10
C GLU A 271 3.54 22.92 -12.51
N LYS A 272 3.97 22.10 -11.53
CA LYS A 272 4.72 20.86 -11.81
C LYS A 272 3.85 19.80 -12.48
N LEU A 273 2.56 19.77 -12.16
CA LEU A 273 1.59 18.94 -12.84
C LEU A 273 1.50 19.30 -14.32
N ASP A 274 1.34 20.59 -14.65
CA ASP A 274 1.26 21.09 -16.03
C ASP A 274 2.55 20.79 -16.81
N ARG A 275 3.71 20.94 -16.19
CA ARG A 275 4.99 20.54 -16.78
C ARG A 275 5.01 19.05 -17.11
N ALA A 276 4.53 18.20 -16.21
CA ALA A 276 4.48 16.75 -16.45
C ALA A 276 3.53 16.41 -17.61
N ILE A 277 2.37 17.06 -17.68
CA ILE A 277 1.43 16.88 -18.80
C ILE A 277 2.08 17.30 -20.12
N THR A 278 2.76 18.45 -20.16
CA THR A 278 3.46 18.95 -21.35
C THR A 278 4.53 17.95 -21.81
N ALA A 279 5.31 17.38 -20.89
CA ALA A 279 6.31 16.37 -21.22
C ALA A 279 5.69 15.11 -21.88
N PHE A 280 4.56 14.64 -21.40
CA PHE A 280 3.84 13.54 -22.04
C PHE A 280 3.33 13.91 -23.44
N GLN A 281 2.83 15.13 -23.64
CA GLN A 281 2.37 15.65 -24.95
C GLN A 281 3.51 15.68 -25.96
N GLU A 282 4.69 16.19 -25.59
CA GLU A 282 5.87 16.24 -26.46
C GLU A 282 6.35 14.85 -26.88
N ILE A 283 6.33 13.88 -25.94
CA ILE A 283 6.67 12.48 -26.26
C ILE A 283 5.63 11.87 -27.23
N ALA A 284 4.36 12.17 -27.06
CA ALA A 284 3.30 11.69 -27.96
C ALA A 284 3.47 12.23 -29.38
N VAL A 285 3.73 13.54 -29.54
CA VAL A 285 3.95 14.18 -30.85
C VAL A 285 5.20 13.62 -31.56
N SER A 286 6.29 13.41 -30.85
CA SER A 286 7.55 12.87 -31.42
C SER A 286 7.43 11.44 -31.96
N ARG A 287 6.30 10.77 -31.75
CA ARG A 287 6.02 9.42 -32.28
C ARG A 287 5.18 9.42 -33.55
N VAL A 288 4.52 10.52 -33.85
CA VAL A 288 3.66 10.67 -35.03
C VAL A 288 4.43 11.24 -36.22
N SER A 289 5.56 11.87 -35.95
CA SER A 289 6.52 12.38 -36.96
C SER A 289 7.58 11.34 -37.30
#